data_556d9106f37202416348e4a9c45b8afc
#
_entry.id   556d9106f37202416348e4a9c45b8afc
#
_cell.length_a   1.000
_cell.length_b   1.000
_cell.length_c   1.000
_cell.angle_alpha   90.00
_cell.angle_beta   90.00
_cell.angle_gamma   90.00
#
_symmetry.space_group_name_H-M   'P 1'
#
loop_
_entity.id
_entity.type
_entity.pdbx_description
1 polymer ?
#
loop_
_entity_poly.entity_id
_entity_poly.type
_entity_poly.pdbx_seq_one_letter_code
_entity_poly.pdbx_strand_id
1 'polypeptide(L)'
;MELSRRDFLKASGAGIGGIFLLGALSDGVALAAPPKYIPLRKKRGEVSTICPYDASGCGFIVDAVDGKVVNIEGDPDHPINRGAACAKGGSLRQLSADNPWRLNKVLYRAPGGTDWQEKDWNWALDTIARKIKDTRDANFIEKDKDGNVVNRTEAIANLGGSALDNEECYLLSKLNRALGVVYLEHHARI
;
A
#
# COMPACT_ATOMS: atom_id res chain seq x y z
N MET A 1 -34.32 -41.26 -19.13
CA MET A 1 -32.96 -41.78 -18.89
C MET A 1 -32.32 -40.78 -17.96
N GLU A 2 -32.32 -41.08 -16.65
CA GLU A 2 -31.74 -40.17 -15.65
C GLU A 2 -30.24 -40.42 -15.60
N LEU A 3 -29.45 -39.41 -15.97
CA LEU A 3 -28.00 -39.45 -15.84
C LEU A 3 -27.60 -39.21 -14.36
N SER A 4 -26.91 -40.18 -13.76
CA SER A 4 -26.36 -39.99 -12.43
C SER A 4 -25.25 -38.93 -12.41
N ARG A 5 -25.02 -38.24 -11.28
CA ARG A 5 -23.91 -37.28 -11.12
C ARG A 5 -22.55 -37.88 -11.49
N ARG A 6 -22.37 -39.18 -11.24
CA ARG A 6 -21.14 -39.92 -11.56
C ARG A 6 -20.97 -40.10 -13.08
N ASP A 7 -22.07 -40.36 -13.80
CA ASP A 7 -22.03 -40.55 -15.28
C ASP A 7 -21.81 -39.19 -15.97
N PHE A 8 -22.37 -38.11 -15.41
CA PHE A 8 -22.10 -36.77 -15.90
C PHE A 8 -20.60 -36.40 -15.74
N LEU A 9 -20.00 -36.66 -14.54
CA LEU A 9 -18.57 -36.41 -14.33
C LEU A 9 -17.67 -37.28 -15.20
N LYS A 10 -18.03 -38.54 -15.47
CA LYS A 10 -17.28 -39.39 -16.40
C LYS A 10 -17.38 -38.91 -17.83
N ALA A 11 -18.57 -38.49 -18.26
CA ALA A 11 -18.78 -37.96 -19.61
C ALA A 11 -18.05 -36.62 -19.82
N SER A 12 -18.06 -35.71 -18.82
CA SER A 12 -17.34 -34.44 -18.88
C SER A 12 -15.83 -34.64 -18.83
N GLY A 13 -15.34 -35.58 -17.99
CA GLY A 13 -13.92 -35.94 -17.92
C GLY A 13 -13.38 -36.56 -19.20
N ALA A 14 -14.18 -37.45 -19.84
CA ALA A 14 -13.86 -38.04 -21.14
C ALA A 14 -13.87 -37.00 -22.27
N GLY A 15 -14.78 -36.01 -22.20
CA GLY A 15 -14.86 -34.94 -23.19
C GLY A 15 -13.63 -34.01 -23.12
N ILE A 16 -13.21 -33.62 -21.93
CA ILE A 16 -12.02 -32.78 -21.73
C ILE A 16 -10.74 -33.56 -22.07
N GLY A 17 -10.63 -34.82 -21.63
CA GLY A 17 -9.49 -35.68 -21.97
C GLY A 17 -9.39 -35.99 -23.46
N GLY A 18 -10.53 -36.17 -24.16
CA GLY A 18 -10.58 -36.38 -25.59
C GLY A 18 -10.12 -35.17 -26.40
N ILE A 19 -10.43 -33.96 -25.97
CA ILE A 19 -9.97 -32.72 -26.62
C ILE A 19 -8.46 -32.58 -26.46
N PHE A 20 -7.90 -32.91 -25.28
CA PHE A 20 -6.46 -32.90 -25.08
C PHE A 20 -5.72 -33.97 -25.90
N LEU A 21 -6.27 -35.16 -26.03
CA LEU A 21 -5.67 -36.25 -26.83
C LEU A 21 -5.77 -35.99 -28.34
N LEU A 22 -6.88 -35.46 -28.85
CA LEU A 22 -7.02 -35.04 -30.22
C LEU A 22 -6.13 -33.85 -30.59
N GLY A 23 -5.91 -32.93 -29.65
CA GLY A 23 -4.96 -31.84 -29.83
C GLY A 23 -3.49 -32.27 -29.88
N ALA A 24 -3.15 -33.39 -29.23
CA ALA A 24 -1.79 -33.95 -29.24
C ALA A 24 -1.48 -34.79 -30.49
N LEU A 25 -2.52 -35.21 -31.27
CA LEU A 25 -2.35 -36.03 -32.45
C LEU A 25 -2.51 -35.25 -33.77
N SER A 26 -2.86 -33.97 -33.70
CA SER A 26 -2.93 -33.11 -34.89
C SER A 26 -1.66 -32.24 -34.93
N ASP A 27 -0.74 -32.59 -35.80
CA ASP A 27 0.32 -31.70 -36.24
C ASP A 27 -0.29 -30.42 -36.85
N GLY A 28 -0.64 -29.46 -36.00
CA GLY A 28 -1.19 -28.20 -36.48
C GLY A 28 -2.17 -27.45 -35.60
N VAL A 29 -2.55 -27.95 -34.40
CA VAL A 29 -3.17 -27.07 -33.42
C VAL A 29 -2.03 -26.28 -32.75
N ALA A 30 -1.62 -25.19 -33.36
CA ALA A 30 -0.89 -24.15 -32.68
C ALA A 30 -1.77 -23.74 -31.51
N LEU A 31 -1.43 -24.18 -30.27
CA LEU A 31 -1.88 -23.49 -29.07
C LEU A 31 -1.63 -22.02 -29.34
N ALA A 32 -2.71 -21.25 -29.50
CA ALA A 32 -2.58 -19.83 -29.74
C ALA A 32 -1.58 -19.30 -28.72
N ALA A 33 -0.45 -18.80 -29.19
CA ALA A 33 0.53 -18.18 -28.30
C ALA A 33 -0.25 -17.19 -27.42
N PRO A 34 0.01 -17.14 -26.11
CA PRO A 34 -0.69 -16.20 -25.26
C PRO A 34 -0.66 -14.84 -25.96
N PRO A 35 -1.77 -14.11 -26.00
CA PRO A 35 -1.86 -12.87 -26.73
C PRO A 35 -0.64 -12.03 -26.40
N LYS A 36 0.15 -11.71 -27.43
CA LYS A 36 1.37 -10.92 -27.25
C LYS A 36 0.92 -9.60 -26.65
N TYR A 37 1.34 -9.34 -25.42
CA TYR A 37 1.06 -8.07 -24.77
C TYR A 37 1.51 -6.95 -25.71
N ILE A 38 0.59 -6.13 -26.13
CA ILE A 38 0.87 -4.95 -26.93
C ILE A 38 0.82 -3.78 -25.97
N PRO A 39 1.95 -3.15 -25.61
CA PRO A 39 1.91 -1.97 -24.79
C PRO A 39 1.07 -0.90 -25.47
N LEU A 40 0.04 -0.41 -24.80
CA LEU A 40 -0.88 0.57 -25.36
C LEU A 40 -0.19 1.92 -25.64
N ARG A 41 1.00 2.11 -25.12
CA ARG A 41 1.81 3.29 -25.38
C ARG A 41 3.32 3.02 -25.29
N LYS A 42 4.07 3.97 -25.85
CA LYS A 42 5.52 3.91 -25.89
C LYS A 42 6.11 4.36 -24.55
N LYS A 43 6.94 3.54 -23.94
CA LYS A 43 7.66 3.89 -22.71
C LYS A 43 8.60 5.07 -22.94
N ARG A 44 8.37 6.18 -22.25
CA ARG A 44 9.24 7.35 -22.22
C ARG A 44 9.25 7.91 -20.80
N GLY A 45 10.38 7.78 -20.10
CA GLY A 45 10.52 8.35 -18.76
C GLY A 45 9.54 7.82 -17.71
N GLU A 46 9.04 6.60 -17.93
CA GLU A 46 8.06 5.96 -17.09
C GLU A 46 8.71 5.44 -15.82
N VAL A 47 8.06 5.65 -14.69
CA VAL A 47 8.45 5.11 -13.38
C VAL A 47 7.29 4.33 -12.81
N SER A 48 7.54 3.10 -12.40
CA SER A 48 6.55 2.31 -11.67
C SER A 48 6.44 2.80 -10.23
N THR A 49 5.22 2.84 -9.71
CA THR A 49 4.93 3.20 -8.33
C THR A 49 3.75 2.39 -7.80
N ILE A 50 3.49 2.52 -6.50
CA ILE A 50 2.39 1.84 -5.82
C ILE A 50 1.35 2.88 -5.37
N CYS A 51 0.08 2.51 -5.44
CA CYS A 51 -1.03 3.34 -5.00
C CYS A 51 -0.93 3.64 -3.51
N PRO A 52 -1.05 4.91 -3.07
CA PRO A 52 -0.94 5.28 -1.67
C PRO A 52 -2.26 5.18 -0.89
N TYR A 53 -3.37 4.75 -1.52
CA TYR A 53 -4.68 4.82 -0.89
C TYR A 53 -5.00 3.69 0.08
N ASP A 54 -4.50 2.49 -0.20
CA ASP A 54 -4.77 1.34 0.64
C ASP A 54 -3.72 0.23 0.46
N ALA A 55 -3.75 -0.76 1.33
CA ALA A 55 -2.82 -1.88 1.35
C ALA A 55 -3.00 -2.90 0.21
N SER A 56 -3.91 -2.67 -0.73
CA SER A 56 -4.05 -3.54 -1.92
C SER A 56 -2.78 -3.53 -2.78
N GLY A 57 -2.03 -2.43 -2.74
CA GLY A 57 -0.75 -2.34 -3.43
C GLY A 57 -0.88 -2.32 -4.96
N CYS A 58 -1.92 -1.67 -5.50
CA CYS A 58 -2.08 -1.52 -6.96
C CYS A 58 -0.90 -0.78 -7.58
N GLY A 59 -0.32 -1.35 -8.64
CA GLY A 59 0.78 -0.74 -9.39
C GLY A 59 0.31 0.31 -10.39
N PHE A 60 1.06 1.38 -10.50
CA PHE A 60 0.84 2.46 -11.45
C PHE A 60 2.12 2.79 -12.21
N ILE A 61 1.94 3.26 -13.43
CA ILE A 61 3.00 3.87 -14.25
C ILE A 61 2.79 5.37 -14.22
N VAL A 62 3.85 6.09 -13.90
CA VAL A 62 3.90 7.55 -13.86
C VAL A 62 4.80 8.05 -14.98
N ASP A 63 4.28 8.94 -15.80
CA ASP A 63 5.08 9.69 -16.76
C ASP A 63 5.40 11.08 -16.23
N ALA A 64 6.65 11.46 -16.36
CA ALA A 64 7.10 12.80 -16.08
C ALA A 64 7.82 13.41 -17.30
N VAL A 65 7.54 14.66 -17.56
CA VAL A 65 8.20 15.47 -18.58
C VAL A 65 8.66 16.76 -17.93
N ASP A 66 9.93 17.09 -18.06
CA ASP A 66 10.54 18.30 -17.48
C ASP A 66 10.22 18.48 -15.98
N GLY A 67 10.29 17.40 -15.23
CA GLY A 67 10.03 17.39 -13.79
C GLY A 67 8.55 17.51 -13.38
N LYS A 68 7.63 17.46 -14.34
CA LYS A 68 6.18 17.49 -14.08
C LYS A 68 5.55 16.15 -14.44
N VAL A 69 4.70 15.65 -13.57
CA VAL A 69 3.90 14.46 -13.83
C VAL A 69 2.83 14.80 -14.86
N VAL A 70 2.87 14.13 -16.01
CA VAL A 70 1.93 14.38 -17.11
C VAL A 70 0.85 13.31 -17.21
N ASN A 71 1.12 12.10 -16.73
CA ASN A 71 0.14 11.02 -16.71
C ASN A 71 0.41 10.04 -15.57
N ILE A 72 -0.67 9.41 -15.07
CA ILE A 72 -0.64 8.27 -14.13
C ILE A 72 -1.70 7.29 -14.58
N GLU A 73 -1.32 6.03 -14.78
CA GLU A 73 -2.26 4.96 -15.16
C GLU A 73 -1.88 3.63 -14.50
N GLY A 74 -2.83 2.68 -14.48
CA GLY A 74 -2.56 1.35 -13.93
C GLY A 74 -1.48 0.62 -14.72
N ASP A 75 -0.55 -0.01 -14.01
CA ASP A 75 0.52 -0.81 -14.62
C ASP A 75 -0.04 -2.17 -15.09
N PRO A 76 -0.06 -2.45 -16.39
CA PRO A 76 -0.58 -3.70 -16.91
C PRO A 76 0.29 -4.92 -16.57
N ASP A 77 1.56 -4.71 -16.27
CA ASP A 77 2.49 -5.77 -15.89
C ASP A 77 2.45 -6.06 -14.37
N HIS A 78 1.75 -5.22 -13.61
CA HIS A 78 1.66 -5.40 -12.15
C HIS A 78 0.73 -6.56 -11.78
N PRO A 79 1.18 -7.53 -10.94
CA PRO A 79 0.45 -8.77 -10.68
C PRO A 79 -0.91 -8.58 -9.99
N ILE A 80 -1.08 -7.50 -9.23
CA ILE A 80 -2.30 -7.26 -8.44
C ILE A 80 -3.42 -6.67 -9.30
N ASN A 81 -3.18 -5.54 -9.94
CA ASN A 81 -4.23 -4.81 -10.65
C ASN A 81 -4.20 -4.95 -12.19
N ARG A 82 -3.10 -5.44 -12.77
CA ARG A 82 -2.97 -5.75 -14.21
C ARG A 82 -3.50 -4.64 -15.11
N GLY A 83 -3.14 -3.41 -14.81
CA GLY A 83 -3.58 -2.22 -15.55
C GLY A 83 -4.92 -1.62 -15.10
N ALA A 84 -5.68 -2.29 -14.23
CA ALA A 84 -6.91 -1.70 -13.70
C ALA A 84 -6.61 -0.58 -12.70
N ALA A 85 -7.43 0.48 -12.71
CA ALA A 85 -7.37 1.56 -11.76
C ALA A 85 -8.79 1.94 -11.32
N CYS A 86 -9.02 2.04 -10.01
CA CYS A 86 -10.25 2.63 -9.50
C CYS A 86 -10.21 4.16 -9.66
N ALA A 87 -11.34 4.83 -9.46
CA ALA A 87 -11.45 6.29 -9.61
C ALA A 87 -10.44 7.05 -8.72
N LYS A 88 -10.14 6.56 -7.52
CA LYS A 88 -9.13 7.16 -6.63
C LYS A 88 -7.74 7.11 -7.25
N GLY A 89 -7.31 5.91 -7.69
CA GLY A 89 -6.02 5.70 -8.33
C GLY A 89 -5.89 6.49 -9.64
N GLY A 90 -6.93 6.47 -10.47
CA GLY A 90 -6.95 7.22 -11.74
C GLY A 90 -6.89 8.74 -11.56
N SER A 91 -7.26 9.27 -10.40
CA SER A 91 -7.19 10.71 -10.08
C SER A 91 -5.94 11.15 -9.30
N LEU A 92 -4.97 10.26 -9.11
CA LEU A 92 -3.74 10.55 -8.33
C LEU A 92 -2.97 11.77 -8.85
N ARG A 93 -2.95 11.98 -10.17
CA ARG A 93 -2.28 13.15 -10.74
C ARG A 93 -2.91 14.44 -10.21
N GLN A 94 -4.23 14.56 -10.29
CA GLN A 94 -4.96 15.76 -9.87
C GLN A 94 -4.93 15.94 -8.35
N LEU A 95 -4.91 14.84 -7.60
CA LEU A 95 -4.90 14.87 -6.14
C LEU A 95 -3.51 15.13 -5.55
N SER A 96 -2.48 14.63 -6.20
CA SER A 96 -1.12 14.65 -5.62
C SER A 96 -0.16 15.55 -6.38
N ALA A 97 -0.06 15.42 -7.71
CA ALA A 97 0.96 16.10 -8.49
C ALA A 97 0.56 17.53 -8.86
N ASP A 98 -0.68 17.72 -9.28
CA ASP A 98 -1.18 18.99 -9.82
C ASP A 98 -2.10 19.74 -8.83
N ASN A 99 -2.15 19.32 -7.56
CA ASN A 99 -3.04 19.94 -6.59
C ASN A 99 -2.38 21.14 -5.90
N PRO A 100 -2.82 22.36 -6.16
CA PRO A 100 -2.29 23.56 -5.52
C PRO A 100 -2.59 23.64 -4.01
N TRP A 101 -3.54 22.85 -3.52
CA TRP A 101 -3.93 22.78 -2.11
C TRP A 101 -3.13 21.74 -1.33
N ARG A 102 -2.26 20.99 -2.00
CA ARG A 102 -1.45 19.99 -1.31
C ARG A 102 -0.47 20.67 -0.36
N LEU A 103 -0.51 20.24 0.91
CA LEU A 103 0.46 20.67 1.91
C LEU A 103 1.82 20.03 1.62
N ASN A 104 2.82 20.85 1.33
CA ASN A 104 4.20 20.44 1.08
C ASN A 104 5.19 21.00 2.11
N LYS A 105 4.67 21.69 3.12
CA LYS A 105 5.42 22.26 4.23
C LYS A 105 4.79 21.91 5.56
N VAL A 106 5.58 21.91 6.59
CA VAL A 106 5.09 21.73 7.95
C VAL A 106 4.35 22.99 8.41
N LEU A 107 3.11 22.79 8.85
CA LEU A 107 2.32 23.86 9.46
C LEU A 107 2.22 23.63 10.97
N TYR A 108 2.61 24.63 11.73
CA TYR A 108 2.56 24.64 13.17
C TYR A 108 1.57 25.69 13.67
N ARG A 109 0.77 25.32 14.64
CA ARG A 109 -0.10 26.24 15.37
C ARG A 109 0.25 26.18 16.85
N ALA A 110 0.62 27.34 17.43
CA ALA A 110 0.94 27.43 18.84
C ALA A 110 -0.28 27.10 19.72
N PRO A 111 -0.09 26.57 20.93
CA PRO A 111 -1.16 26.36 21.88
C PRO A 111 -1.98 27.63 22.10
N GLY A 112 -3.31 27.55 21.94
CA GLY A 112 -4.22 28.70 22.04
C GLY A 112 -4.17 29.68 20.86
N GLY A 113 -3.27 29.47 19.90
CA GLY A 113 -3.19 30.31 18.70
C GLY A 113 -4.24 29.95 17.64
N THR A 114 -4.53 30.94 16.78
CA THR A 114 -5.45 30.78 15.63
C THR A 114 -4.71 30.61 14.32
N ASP A 115 -3.46 31.10 14.24
CA ASP A 115 -2.73 31.21 12.99
C ASP A 115 -1.77 30.05 12.76
N TRP A 116 -1.72 29.61 11.51
CA TRP A 116 -0.76 28.61 11.08
C TRP A 116 0.55 29.26 10.64
N GLN A 117 1.67 28.71 11.13
CA GLN A 117 3.03 29.14 10.79
C GLN A 117 3.75 28.03 10.02
N GLU A 118 4.36 28.37 8.89
CA GLU A 118 5.23 27.45 8.19
C GLU A 118 6.52 27.22 9.00
N LYS A 119 6.93 25.96 9.12
CA LYS A 119 8.18 25.54 9.76
C LYS A 119 8.94 24.63 8.81
N ASP A 120 10.26 24.60 8.95
CA ASP A 120 11.08 23.63 8.24
C ASP A 120 11.01 22.23 8.88
N TRP A 121 11.42 21.23 8.11
CA TRP A 121 11.36 19.85 8.55
C TRP A 121 12.31 19.54 9.72
N ASN A 122 13.49 20.16 9.80
CA ASN A 122 14.44 19.94 10.90
C ASN A 122 13.83 20.42 12.21
N TRP A 123 13.27 21.62 12.21
CA TRP A 123 12.55 22.14 13.36
C TRP A 123 11.40 21.21 13.80
N ALA A 124 10.64 20.71 12.87
CA ALA A 124 9.51 19.83 13.15
C ALA A 124 9.96 18.50 13.76
N LEU A 125 10.94 17.85 13.16
CA LEU A 125 11.49 16.58 13.63
C LEU A 125 12.12 16.73 15.02
N ASP A 126 12.92 17.77 15.25
CA ASP A 126 13.53 18.05 16.55
C ASP A 126 12.47 18.31 17.62
N THR A 127 11.43 19.06 17.27
CA THR A 127 10.34 19.38 18.20
C THR A 127 9.54 18.14 18.57
N ILE A 128 9.21 17.28 17.59
CA ILE A 128 8.49 16.02 17.79
C ILE A 128 9.35 15.06 18.63
N ALA A 129 10.61 14.87 18.24
CA ALA A 129 11.53 13.96 18.93
C ALA A 129 11.72 14.37 20.40
N ARG A 130 11.87 15.67 20.67
CA ARG A 130 12.00 16.21 22.03
C ARG A 130 10.73 15.95 22.85
N LYS A 131 9.55 16.22 22.30
CA LYS A 131 8.28 15.94 22.98
C LYS A 131 8.10 14.46 23.31
N ILE A 132 8.42 13.58 22.36
CA ILE A 132 8.36 12.12 22.58
C ILE A 132 9.32 11.73 23.69
N LYS A 133 10.57 12.20 23.62
CA LYS A 133 11.59 11.92 24.63
C LYS A 133 11.17 12.39 26.02
N ASP A 134 10.78 13.65 26.17
CA ASP A 134 10.41 14.25 27.46
C ASP A 134 9.19 13.53 28.06
N THR A 135 8.18 13.22 27.25
CA THR A 135 7.00 12.50 27.72
C THR A 135 7.34 11.07 28.13
N ARG A 136 8.16 10.39 27.32
CA ARG A 136 8.59 9.02 27.62
C ARG A 136 9.42 8.99 28.91
N ASP A 137 10.45 9.82 29.02
CA ASP A 137 11.38 9.79 30.14
C ASP A 137 10.68 10.14 31.48
N ALA A 138 9.66 11.00 31.42
CA ALA A 138 8.85 11.35 32.60
C ALA A 138 7.86 10.24 33.03
N ASN A 139 7.54 9.29 32.16
CA ASN A 139 6.47 8.30 32.37
C ASN A 139 6.91 6.86 32.06
N PHE A 140 8.21 6.58 31.99
CA PHE A 140 8.72 5.26 31.69
C PHE A 140 8.67 4.33 32.91
N ILE A 141 8.11 3.15 32.72
CA ILE A 141 7.96 2.14 33.76
C ILE A 141 8.89 0.98 33.41
N GLU A 142 10.00 0.85 34.16
CA GLU A 142 10.92 -0.28 33.96
C GLU A 142 10.37 -1.57 34.54
N LYS A 143 9.76 -1.50 35.73
CA LYS A 143 9.19 -2.65 36.43
C LYS A 143 7.76 -2.38 36.86
N ASP A 144 6.92 -3.39 36.80
CA ASP A 144 5.57 -3.33 37.32
C ASP A 144 5.53 -3.45 38.86
N LYS A 145 4.32 -3.46 39.42
CA LYS A 145 4.11 -3.55 40.89
C LYS A 145 4.56 -4.89 41.47
N ASP A 146 4.66 -5.92 40.63
CA ASP A 146 5.06 -7.27 41.02
C ASP A 146 6.57 -7.50 40.80
N GLY A 147 7.30 -6.48 40.35
CA GLY A 147 8.75 -6.52 40.12
C GLY A 147 9.16 -7.07 38.75
N ASN A 148 8.22 -7.39 37.87
CA ASN A 148 8.53 -7.84 36.51
C ASN A 148 9.06 -6.70 35.66
N VAL A 149 10.05 -6.98 34.83
CA VAL A 149 10.59 -6.02 33.86
C VAL A 149 9.59 -5.85 32.70
N VAL A 150 9.06 -4.64 32.53
CA VAL A 150 8.05 -4.32 31.54
C VAL A 150 8.51 -3.29 30.50
N ASN A 151 9.45 -2.41 30.81
CA ASN A 151 10.07 -1.43 29.92
C ASN A 151 9.04 -0.71 29.02
N ARG A 152 8.03 -0.08 29.61
CA ARG A 152 6.91 0.51 28.88
C ARG A 152 6.62 1.95 29.24
N THR A 153 5.91 2.64 28.35
CA THR A 153 5.24 3.92 28.65
C THR A 153 3.77 3.85 28.25
N GLU A 154 2.91 4.35 29.13
CA GLU A 154 1.47 4.46 28.92
C GLU A 154 1.01 5.89 28.58
N ALA A 155 1.97 6.83 28.54
CA ALA A 155 1.70 8.23 28.28
C ALA A 155 1.69 8.60 26.78
N ILE A 156 2.04 7.66 25.92
CA ILE A 156 2.09 7.83 24.46
C ILE A 156 1.24 6.75 23.81
N ALA A 157 0.42 7.16 22.84
CA ALA A 157 -0.31 6.26 21.98
C ALA A 157 0.03 6.53 20.51
N ASN A 158 0.05 5.49 19.69
CA ASN A 158 0.21 5.58 18.25
C ASN A 158 -1.09 5.14 17.56
N LEU A 159 -1.58 5.97 16.65
CA LEU A 159 -2.72 5.67 15.79
C LEU A 159 -2.22 5.58 14.35
N GLY A 160 -2.11 4.36 13.85
CA GLY A 160 -1.72 4.08 12.47
C GLY A 160 -2.86 4.30 11.48
N GLY A 161 -2.51 4.33 10.20
CA GLY A 161 -3.45 4.44 9.08
C GLY A 161 -3.62 3.10 8.33
N SER A 162 -4.64 3.03 7.45
CA SER A 162 -4.85 1.88 6.56
C SER A 162 -4.11 1.99 5.22
N ALA A 163 -3.56 3.16 4.91
CA ALA A 163 -2.86 3.45 3.67
C ALA A 163 -1.33 3.35 3.82
N LEU A 164 -0.88 2.41 4.64
CA LEU A 164 0.53 2.10 4.87
C LEU A 164 0.88 0.79 4.19
N ASP A 165 2.08 0.71 3.61
CA ASP A 165 2.61 -0.54 3.10
C ASP A 165 3.19 -1.45 4.22
N ASN A 166 3.63 -2.64 3.86
CA ASN A 166 4.13 -3.62 4.83
C ASN A 166 5.41 -3.15 5.53
N GLU A 167 6.29 -2.49 4.80
CA GLU A 167 7.56 -1.96 5.29
C GLU A 167 7.33 -0.81 6.28
N GLU A 168 6.40 0.08 5.98
CA GLU A 168 6.00 1.17 6.88
C GLU A 168 5.37 0.63 8.16
N CYS A 169 4.46 -0.34 8.07
CA CYS A 169 3.86 -1.02 9.21
C CYS A 169 4.91 -1.70 10.10
N TYR A 170 5.89 -2.36 9.50
CA TYR A 170 7.00 -2.98 10.21
C TYR A 170 7.86 -1.95 10.96
N LEU A 171 8.27 -0.88 10.27
CA LEU A 171 9.09 0.18 10.86
C LEU A 171 8.36 0.90 12.00
N LEU A 172 7.07 1.19 11.81
CA LEU A 172 6.22 1.81 12.83
C LEU A 172 6.12 0.94 14.08
N SER A 173 5.86 -0.35 13.92
CA SER A 173 5.79 -1.31 15.03
C SER A 173 7.13 -1.44 15.75
N LYS A 174 8.24 -1.48 15.01
CA LYS A 174 9.59 -1.54 15.55
C LYS A 174 9.94 -0.28 16.36
N LEU A 175 9.61 0.90 15.83
CA LEU A 175 9.83 2.18 16.52
C LEU A 175 9.04 2.24 17.82
N ASN A 176 7.74 1.93 17.79
CA ASN A 176 6.90 1.95 18.98
C ASN A 176 7.39 0.99 20.07
N ARG A 177 7.81 -0.21 19.69
CA ARG A 177 8.40 -1.18 20.63
C ARG A 177 9.72 -0.68 21.21
N ALA A 178 10.58 -0.08 20.39
CA ALA A 178 11.85 0.49 20.88
C ALA A 178 11.63 1.65 21.86
N LEU A 179 10.56 2.41 21.71
CA LEU A 179 10.16 3.47 22.62
C LEU A 179 9.42 2.95 23.87
N GLY A 180 8.99 1.69 23.89
CA GLY A 180 8.20 1.12 24.97
C GLY A 180 6.72 1.51 24.93
N VAL A 181 6.21 2.00 23.81
CA VAL A 181 4.80 2.37 23.62
C VAL A 181 3.94 1.12 23.58
N VAL A 182 2.92 1.04 24.43
CA VAL A 182 2.00 -0.12 24.51
C VAL A 182 0.69 0.11 23.75
N TYR A 183 0.26 1.35 23.61
CA TYR A 183 -0.96 1.70 22.89
C TYR A 183 -0.65 1.90 21.41
N LEU A 184 -0.78 0.82 20.65
CA LEU A 184 -0.60 0.82 19.20
C LEU A 184 -1.89 0.34 18.57
N GLU A 185 -2.63 1.26 17.95
CA GLU A 185 -3.87 1.00 17.26
C GLU A 185 -3.78 1.38 15.79
N HIS A 186 -4.70 0.87 15.03
CA HIS A 186 -4.68 0.96 13.59
C HIS A 186 -6.11 1.14 13.06
N HIS A 187 -6.30 2.04 12.13
CA HIS A 187 -7.60 2.37 11.56
C HIS A 187 -8.37 1.13 11.05
N ALA A 188 -7.71 0.19 10.39
CA ALA A 188 -8.38 -1.00 9.85
C ALA A 188 -8.77 -2.03 10.92
N ARG A 189 -8.34 -1.86 12.16
CA ARG A 189 -8.65 -2.76 13.27
C ARG A 189 -9.89 -2.33 14.06
N ILE A 190 -10.26 -1.09 14.01
CA ILE A 190 -11.38 -0.49 14.76
C ILE A 190 -12.71 -0.80 14.06
#